data_a1f81c5cab6c24d5eb8fa3ee0f01e3b9
#
_entry.id   a1f81c5cab6c24d5eb8fa3ee0f01e3b9
#
_cell.length_a   1.000
_cell.length_b   1.000
_cell.length_c   1.000
_cell.angle_alpha   90.00
_cell.angle_beta   90.00
_cell.angle_gamma   90.00
#
_symmetry.space_group_name_H-M   'P 1'
#
loop_
_entity.id
_entity.type
_entity.pdbx_description
1 polymer ?
#
loop_
_entity_poly.entity_id
_entity_poly.type
_entity_poly.pdbx_seq_one_letter_code
_entity_poly.pdbx_strand_id
1 'polypeptide(L)'
;EEGPKVSTNADFEGGLREVVAGAKIVDQVSYEGLVPGKEYTLDAQLISKADGKTVLGETKGHKFTPKSANGTEAVTIVVDEKVTEPVEAAVAFEELTSVEVNDKGEETPGTTSEKPNHIADHKDINDKDQTVTSKEDGGKTPWWLILIPGIGLGKIIKDHFDEVGHQEDNPNGSRGGNDHQPGNQDAPEVGNSDHENGNVDAPGNEPGEVGNALPSDAPRADIKSVPSGATELEPGMQSYIK
;
A
#
# COMPACT_ATOMS: atom_id res chain seq x y z
N GLU A 1 -20.60 6.26 25.71
CA GLU A 1 -20.47 5.48 24.46
C GLU A 1 -19.26 6.01 23.70
N GLU A 2 -18.34 5.11 23.38
CA GLU A 2 -17.20 5.41 22.56
C GLU A 2 -17.70 5.65 21.11
N GLY A 3 -17.32 6.78 20.49
CA GLY A 3 -17.72 7.10 19.13
C GLY A 3 -17.06 6.21 18.08
N PRO A 4 -17.35 6.44 16.78
CA PRO A 4 -16.75 5.70 15.68
C PRO A 4 -15.23 5.76 15.71
N LYS A 5 -14.59 4.66 15.29
CA LYS A 5 -13.12 4.54 15.23
C LYS A 5 -12.69 4.10 13.85
N VAL A 6 -11.51 4.56 13.46
CA VAL A 6 -10.80 4.08 12.28
C VAL A 6 -9.37 3.70 12.67
N SER A 7 -8.90 2.62 12.07
CA SER A 7 -7.50 2.21 12.07
C SER A 7 -7.11 1.80 10.66
N THR A 8 -5.83 1.84 10.34
CA THR A 8 -5.40 1.67 8.96
C THR A 8 -4.21 0.74 8.85
N ASN A 9 -4.05 0.11 7.69
CA ASN A 9 -2.89 -0.68 7.33
C ASN A 9 -2.52 -0.35 5.89
N ALA A 10 -1.42 0.36 5.72
CA ALA A 10 -0.94 0.81 4.42
C ALA A 10 0.17 -0.09 3.89
N ASP A 11 0.11 -0.44 2.59
CA ASP A 11 1.17 -1.16 1.89
C ASP A 11 1.21 -0.75 0.42
N PHE A 12 2.33 -1.04 -0.23
CA PHE A 12 2.48 -0.83 -1.67
C PHE A 12 1.57 -1.75 -2.46
N GLU A 13 1.00 -1.21 -3.54
CA GLU A 13 0.33 -1.98 -4.57
C GLU A 13 1.32 -2.28 -5.70
N GLY A 14 1.49 -3.57 -6.01
CA GLY A 14 2.34 -4.02 -7.10
C GLY A 14 3.82 -4.19 -6.73
N GLY A 15 4.68 -4.23 -7.76
CA GLY A 15 6.09 -4.58 -7.63
C GLY A 15 7.02 -3.43 -7.21
N LEU A 16 6.60 -2.19 -7.44
CA LEU A 16 7.38 -1.01 -7.05
C LEU A 16 7.18 -0.72 -5.56
N ARG A 17 8.21 -0.96 -4.78
CA ARG A 17 8.20 -0.78 -3.33
C ARG A 17 9.05 0.43 -2.90
N GLU A 18 8.90 1.52 -3.60
CA GLU A 18 9.55 2.79 -3.34
C GLU A 18 8.52 3.91 -3.33
N VAL A 19 8.65 4.81 -2.37
CA VAL A 19 7.81 6.02 -2.27
C VAL A 19 8.36 7.06 -3.25
N VAL A 20 7.99 6.93 -4.49
CA VAL A 20 8.40 7.76 -5.63
C VAL A 20 7.22 8.00 -6.55
N ALA A 21 7.30 9.01 -7.40
CA ALA A 21 6.25 9.40 -8.32
C ALA A 21 5.60 8.20 -9.04
N GLY A 22 4.28 8.13 -8.98
CA GLY A 22 3.49 7.07 -9.60
C GLY A 22 3.36 5.78 -8.80
N ALA A 23 4.07 5.65 -7.67
CA ALA A 23 3.85 4.53 -6.75
C ALA A 23 2.43 4.58 -6.17
N LYS A 24 1.83 3.42 -6.01
CA LYS A 24 0.50 3.27 -5.44
C LYS A 24 0.60 2.66 -4.06
N ILE A 25 -0.02 3.30 -3.10
CA ILE A 25 -0.15 2.85 -1.72
C ILE A 25 -1.62 2.53 -1.49
N VAL A 26 -1.92 1.29 -1.12
CA VAL A 26 -3.26 0.89 -0.71
C VAL A 26 -3.33 0.93 0.81
N ASP A 27 -4.25 1.71 1.32
CA ASP A 27 -4.56 1.75 2.74
C ASP A 27 -5.86 1.02 3.02
N GLN A 28 -5.77 -0.03 3.83
CA GLN A 28 -6.93 -0.79 4.33
C GLN A 28 -7.42 -0.13 5.60
N VAL A 29 -8.48 0.65 5.46
CA VAL A 29 -9.11 1.35 6.58
C VAL A 29 -10.13 0.45 7.25
N SER A 30 -9.86 0.05 8.49
CA SER A 30 -10.80 -0.66 9.33
C SER A 30 -11.64 0.35 10.11
N TYR A 31 -12.94 0.23 10.04
CA TYR A 31 -13.87 1.11 10.73
C TYR A 31 -14.76 0.34 11.73
N GLU A 32 -15.13 1.02 12.79
CA GLU A 32 -16.06 0.53 13.82
C GLU A 32 -17.08 1.60 14.16
N GLY A 33 -18.30 1.18 14.44
CA GLY A 33 -19.37 2.06 14.92
C GLY A 33 -20.02 2.96 13.87
N LEU A 34 -19.89 2.67 12.57
CA LEU A 34 -20.57 3.41 11.52
C LEU A 34 -22.04 3.00 11.39
N VAL A 35 -22.85 3.87 10.81
CA VAL A 35 -24.26 3.58 10.54
C VAL A 35 -24.40 2.89 9.19
N PRO A 36 -24.86 1.64 9.14
CA PRO A 36 -25.07 0.94 7.86
C PRO A 36 -26.04 1.68 6.95
N GLY A 37 -25.72 1.72 5.66
CA GLY A 37 -26.55 2.37 4.65
C GLY A 37 -26.38 3.88 4.53
N LYS A 38 -25.56 4.51 5.36
CA LYS A 38 -25.23 5.94 5.27
C LYS A 38 -23.93 6.16 4.52
N GLU A 39 -23.84 7.24 3.74
CA GLU A 39 -22.64 7.59 2.97
C GLU A 39 -21.59 8.25 3.87
N TYR A 40 -20.36 7.76 3.76
CA TYR A 40 -19.17 8.31 4.37
C TYR A 40 -18.14 8.68 3.31
N THR A 41 -17.26 9.60 3.65
CA THR A 41 -16.16 10.03 2.78
C THR A 41 -14.85 9.86 3.52
N LEU A 42 -13.89 9.17 2.89
CA LEU A 42 -12.49 9.07 3.32
C LEU A 42 -11.64 10.04 2.52
N ASP A 43 -10.86 10.84 3.22
CA ASP A 43 -9.76 11.63 2.70
C ASP A 43 -8.46 11.06 3.24
N ALA A 44 -7.56 10.68 2.34
CA ALA A 44 -6.28 10.06 2.64
C ALA A 44 -5.13 10.95 2.20
N GLN A 45 -4.11 11.08 3.03
CA GLN A 45 -2.87 11.78 2.71
C GLN A 45 -1.66 10.91 3.05
N LEU A 46 -0.70 10.86 2.16
CA LEU A 46 0.60 10.25 2.41
C LEU A 46 1.59 11.34 2.83
N ILE A 47 2.05 11.27 4.06
CA ILE A 47 2.90 12.31 4.68
C ILE A 47 4.32 11.78 4.82
N SER A 48 5.30 12.60 4.44
CA SER A 48 6.72 12.28 4.66
C SER A 48 7.01 12.11 6.16
N LYS A 49 7.58 10.96 6.52
CA LYS A 49 7.94 10.69 7.91
C LYS A 49 9.09 11.57 8.40
N ALA A 50 9.94 12.04 7.51
CA ALA A 50 11.13 12.83 7.85
C ALA A 50 10.75 14.16 8.51
N ASP A 51 9.70 14.83 8.07
CA ASP A 51 9.27 16.12 8.60
C ASP A 51 7.86 16.12 9.22
N GLY A 52 7.09 15.06 8.99
CA GLY A 52 5.72 14.92 9.47
C GLY A 52 4.73 15.93 8.86
N LYS A 53 5.07 16.56 7.75
CA LYS A 53 4.30 17.66 7.15
C LYS A 53 4.15 17.59 5.65
N THR A 54 5.20 17.20 4.91
CA THR A 54 5.19 17.20 3.45
C THR A 54 4.20 16.16 2.94
N VAL A 55 3.21 16.60 2.17
CA VAL A 55 2.24 15.73 1.50
C VAL A 55 2.87 15.17 0.24
N LEU A 56 3.03 13.86 0.17
CA LEU A 56 3.63 13.12 -0.95
C LEU A 56 2.59 12.60 -1.93
N GLY A 57 1.35 12.55 -1.54
CA GLY A 57 0.20 12.14 -2.32
C GLY A 57 -1.07 12.25 -1.52
N GLU A 58 -2.20 12.38 -2.20
CA GLU A 58 -3.50 12.46 -1.54
C GLU A 58 -4.60 11.86 -2.39
N THR A 59 -5.62 11.34 -1.72
CA THR A 59 -6.89 10.95 -2.31
C THR A 59 -8.00 11.59 -1.51
N LYS A 60 -8.78 12.44 -2.15
CA LYS A 60 -9.91 13.13 -1.53
C LYS A 60 -11.23 12.64 -2.10
N GLY A 61 -12.24 12.64 -1.26
CA GLY A 61 -13.60 12.37 -1.68
C GLY A 61 -13.88 10.91 -2.02
N HIS A 62 -13.15 9.96 -1.41
CA HIS A 62 -13.45 8.54 -1.54
C HIS A 62 -14.72 8.21 -0.76
N LYS A 63 -15.81 8.00 -1.48
CA LYS A 63 -17.13 7.73 -0.89
C LYS A 63 -17.40 6.24 -0.79
N PHE A 64 -18.01 5.83 0.31
CA PHE A 64 -18.48 4.47 0.51
C PHE A 64 -19.70 4.42 1.42
N THR A 65 -20.45 3.35 1.31
CA THR A 65 -21.62 3.09 2.14
C THR A 65 -21.43 1.76 2.86
N PRO A 66 -21.17 1.76 4.17
CA PRO A 66 -20.95 0.54 4.92
C PRO A 66 -22.20 -0.33 4.93
N LYS A 67 -22.02 -1.64 4.78
CA LYS A 67 -23.10 -2.63 4.90
C LYS A 67 -23.34 -3.04 6.34
N SER A 68 -22.35 -2.86 7.20
CA SER A 68 -22.39 -3.17 8.63
C SER A 68 -21.66 -2.08 9.41
N ALA A 69 -21.91 -2.00 10.72
CA ALA A 69 -21.30 -1.00 11.58
C ALA A 69 -19.76 -1.12 11.63
N ASN A 70 -19.24 -2.31 11.45
CA ASN A 70 -17.81 -2.60 11.44
C ASN A 70 -17.43 -3.24 10.11
N GLY A 71 -16.28 -2.88 9.58
CA GLY A 71 -15.80 -3.41 8.32
C GLY A 71 -14.49 -2.76 7.88
N THR A 72 -14.17 -2.93 6.63
CA THR A 72 -12.97 -2.37 5.99
C THR A 72 -13.31 -1.71 4.67
N GLU A 73 -12.57 -0.65 4.35
CA GLU A 73 -12.63 0.03 3.06
C GLU A 73 -11.20 0.28 2.59
N ALA A 74 -10.92 0.01 1.31
CA ALA A 74 -9.60 0.24 0.73
C ALA A 74 -9.55 1.59 0.02
N VAL A 75 -8.52 2.37 0.31
CA VAL A 75 -8.22 3.63 -0.36
C VAL A 75 -6.85 3.57 -1.01
N THR A 76 -6.75 3.94 -2.28
CA THR A 76 -5.47 4.00 -2.99
C THR A 76 -4.98 5.44 -3.05
N ILE A 77 -3.74 5.64 -2.59
CA ILE A 77 -3.03 6.92 -2.71
C ILE A 77 -1.95 6.76 -3.76
N VAL A 78 -1.94 7.63 -4.75
CA VAL A 78 -0.88 7.69 -5.76
C VAL A 78 0.13 8.75 -5.34
N VAL A 79 1.41 8.39 -5.31
CA VAL A 79 2.49 9.33 -5.01
C VAL A 79 2.59 10.37 -6.11
N ASP A 80 2.63 11.64 -5.73
CA ASP A 80 2.64 12.81 -6.61
C ASP A 80 3.85 12.79 -7.56
N GLU A 81 3.65 13.23 -8.78
CA GLU A 81 4.69 13.33 -9.81
C GLU A 81 5.89 14.21 -9.43
N LYS A 82 5.72 15.09 -8.46
CA LYS A 82 6.80 15.94 -7.92
C LYS A 82 7.81 15.18 -7.06
N VAL A 83 7.45 13.98 -6.62
CA VAL A 83 8.35 13.13 -5.85
C VAL A 83 9.27 12.38 -6.79
N THR A 84 10.29 13.06 -7.29
CA THR A 84 11.19 12.56 -8.34
C THR A 84 12.26 11.59 -7.85
N GLU A 85 12.51 11.60 -6.54
CA GLU A 85 13.45 10.69 -5.88
C GLU A 85 12.74 9.92 -4.77
N PRO A 86 13.11 8.65 -4.52
CA PRO A 86 12.50 7.87 -3.46
C PRO A 86 12.58 8.54 -2.10
N VAL A 87 11.45 8.65 -1.43
CA VAL A 87 11.36 9.10 -0.05
C VAL A 87 11.48 7.88 0.86
N GLU A 88 12.28 8.00 1.88
CA GLU A 88 12.59 6.87 2.77
C GLU A 88 11.35 6.23 3.40
N ALA A 89 10.49 7.02 4.04
CA ALA A 89 9.24 6.55 4.62
C ALA A 89 8.13 7.57 4.52
N ALA A 90 6.93 7.08 4.41
CA ALA A 90 5.72 7.87 4.41
C ALA A 90 4.66 7.20 5.28
N VAL A 91 3.80 8.01 5.86
CA VAL A 91 2.72 7.56 6.72
C VAL A 91 1.38 7.99 6.12
N ALA A 92 0.46 7.07 6.02
CA ALA A 92 -0.89 7.36 5.56
C ALA A 92 -1.71 7.97 6.71
N PHE A 93 -2.31 9.14 6.47
CA PHE A 93 -3.25 9.79 7.37
C PHE A 93 -4.64 9.72 6.78
N GLU A 94 -5.61 9.36 7.60
CA GLU A 94 -6.99 9.20 7.20
C GLU A 94 -7.92 10.12 7.99
N GLU A 95 -8.89 10.70 7.29
CA GLU A 95 -9.99 11.44 7.88
C GLU A 95 -11.32 10.93 7.32
N LEU A 96 -12.23 10.55 8.22
CA LEU A 96 -13.56 10.07 7.89
C LEU A 96 -14.58 11.15 8.20
N THR A 97 -15.39 11.49 7.22
CA THR A 97 -16.46 12.47 7.34
C THR A 97 -17.77 11.91 6.80
N SER A 98 -18.89 12.57 7.13
CA SER A 98 -20.19 12.28 6.53
C SER A 98 -21.03 13.55 6.41
N VAL A 99 -21.83 13.62 5.37
CA VAL A 99 -22.86 14.66 5.20
C VAL A 99 -24.25 14.21 5.66
N GLU A 100 -24.41 12.93 5.94
CA GLU A 100 -25.70 12.35 6.30
C GLU A 100 -25.87 12.16 7.82
N VAL A 101 -24.79 11.84 8.52
CA VAL A 101 -24.81 11.55 9.96
C VAL A 101 -23.64 12.23 10.68
N ASN A 102 -23.82 12.47 11.97
CA ASN A 102 -22.75 12.91 12.86
C ASN A 102 -22.03 11.70 13.50
N ASP A 103 -21.06 11.97 14.37
CA ASP A 103 -20.29 10.96 15.11
C ASP A 103 -21.10 10.14 16.13
N LYS A 104 -22.33 10.54 16.40
CA LYS A 104 -23.30 9.80 17.23
C LYS A 104 -24.25 8.94 16.40
N GLY A 105 -24.11 8.99 15.06
CA GLY A 105 -25.02 8.27 14.15
C GLY A 105 -26.36 8.96 13.95
N GLU A 106 -26.51 10.20 14.38
CA GLU A 106 -27.74 10.99 14.19
C GLU A 106 -27.74 11.65 12.82
N GLU A 107 -28.89 11.63 12.15
CA GLU A 107 -29.05 12.27 10.84
C GLU A 107 -28.92 13.80 10.91
N THR A 108 -28.19 14.36 9.95
CA THR A 108 -27.91 15.80 9.86
C THR A 108 -28.28 16.35 8.49
N PRO A 109 -29.59 16.47 8.15
CA PRO A 109 -30.05 16.78 6.80
C PRO A 109 -29.65 18.16 6.27
N GLY A 110 -29.12 19.04 7.10
CA GLY A 110 -28.60 20.35 6.70
C GLY A 110 -27.09 20.41 6.46
N THR A 111 -26.38 19.30 6.62
CA THR A 111 -24.94 19.23 6.45
C THR A 111 -24.55 19.20 4.97
N THR A 112 -23.52 19.94 4.61
CA THR A 112 -23.03 20.04 3.22
C THR A 112 -21.64 19.44 3.06
N SER A 113 -21.25 19.12 1.83
CA SER A 113 -19.90 18.63 1.51
C SER A 113 -18.78 19.65 1.77
N GLU A 114 -19.11 20.94 1.84
CA GLU A 114 -18.16 22.00 2.16
C GLU A 114 -17.84 22.04 3.66
N LYS A 115 -18.78 21.60 4.48
CA LYS A 115 -18.63 21.50 5.93
C LYS A 115 -19.23 20.19 6.43
N PRO A 116 -18.61 19.03 6.13
CA PRO A 116 -19.12 17.75 6.56
C PRO A 116 -18.92 17.55 8.07
N ASN A 117 -19.67 16.61 8.62
CA ASN A 117 -19.43 16.15 9.98
C ASN A 117 -18.12 15.37 10.05
N HIS A 118 -17.26 15.71 10.99
CA HIS A 118 -16.12 14.89 11.34
C HIS A 118 -16.61 13.63 12.09
N ILE A 119 -16.20 12.47 11.63
CA ILE A 119 -16.60 11.18 12.23
C ILE A 119 -15.45 10.58 13.03
N ALA A 120 -14.30 10.39 12.41
CA ALA A 120 -13.09 9.86 13.03
C ALA A 120 -11.87 10.22 12.18
N ASP A 121 -10.70 10.12 12.76
CA ASP A 121 -9.45 10.24 12.02
C ASP A 121 -8.39 9.29 12.59
N HIS A 122 -7.36 9.03 11.80
CA HIS A 122 -6.16 8.34 12.21
C HIS A 122 -4.95 9.04 11.60
N LYS A 123 -4.24 9.83 12.42
CA LYS A 123 -3.15 10.72 12.00
C LYS A 123 -1.93 10.57 12.93
N ASP A 124 -1.52 9.34 13.17
CA ASP A 124 -0.35 9.06 14.01
C ASP A 124 0.89 8.82 13.14
N ILE A 125 1.80 9.81 13.11
CA ILE A 125 3.06 9.74 12.36
C ILE A 125 3.97 8.59 12.79
N ASN A 126 3.73 8.01 13.96
CA ASN A 126 4.52 6.92 14.51
C ASN A 126 3.85 5.54 14.38
N ASP A 127 2.66 5.50 13.80
CA ASP A 127 1.97 4.24 13.57
C ASP A 127 2.68 3.44 12.47
N LYS A 128 3.15 2.24 12.84
CA LYS A 128 3.88 1.35 11.95
C LYS A 128 2.99 0.72 10.89
N ASP A 129 1.73 0.48 11.21
CA ASP A 129 0.77 -0.13 10.30
C ASP A 129 0.36 0.86 9.19
N GLN A 130 0.47 2.16 9.46
CA GLN A 130 0.27 3.22 8.48
C GLN A 130 1.54 3.61 7.71
N THR A 131 2.70 3.07 8.08
CA THR A 131 3.99 3.46 7.51
C THR A 131 4.37 2.54 6.35
N VAL A 132 4.63 3.14 5.20
CA VAL A 132 5.28 2.49 4.06
C VAL A 132 6.73 2.95 3.96
N THR A 133 7.60 2.03 3.60
CA THR A 133 9.05 2.22 3.63
C THR A 133 9.63 1.80 2.28
N SER A 134 10.38 2.68 1.65
CA SER A 134 11.10 2.36 0.41
C SER A 134 12.14 1.27 0.68
N LYS A 135 12.11 0.20 -0.14
CA LYS A 135 13.12 -0.86 -0.10
C LYS A 135 14.19 -0.54 -1.15
N GLU A 136 15.41 -0.33 -0.71
CA GLU A 136 16.55 -0.37 -1.62
C GLU A 136 16.85 -1.84 -1.97
N ASP A 137 16.85 -2.16 -3.26
CA ASP A 137 17.42 -3.41 -3.74
C ASP A 137 18.93 -3.39 -3.54
N GLY A 138 19.41 -4.09 -2.52
CA GLY A 138 20.84 -4.25 -2.35
C GLY A 138 21.41 -4.27 -0.92
N GLY A 139 20.88 -5.07 -0.02
CA GLY A 139 21.65 -5.55 1.15
C GLY A 139 22.18 -4.51 2.15
N LYS A 140 21.68 -3.28 2.10
CA LYS A 140 21.96 -2.28 3.12
C LYS A 140 20.98 -2.44 4.28
N THR A 141 21.47 -2.24 5.48
CA THR A 141 20.65 -2.20 6.69
C THR A 141 19.35 -1.44 6.41
N PRO A 142 18.18 -2.06 6.62
CA PRO A 142 16.93 -1.38 6.38
C PRO A 142 16.92 -0.09 7.21
N TRP A 143 17.01 1.05 6.55
CA TRP A 143 17.09 2.35 7.21
C TRP A 143 15.84 2.66 8.06
N TRP A 144 14.71 1.94 7.89
CA TRP A 144 13.57 2.00 8.79
C TRP A 144 13.92 1.57 10.23
N LEU A 145 14.98 0.76 10.43
CA LEU A 145 15.53 0.49 11.77
C LEU A 145 16.13 1.75 12.42
N ILE A 146 16.52 2.72 11.61
CA ILE A 146 17.06 4.01 12.06
C ILE A 146 15.96 4.94 12.58
N LEU A 147 14.70 4.70 12.18
CA LEU A 147 13.54 5.52 12.50
C LEU A 147 12.71 5.00 13.67
N ILE A 148 13.18 4.00 14.41
CA ILE A 148 12.49 3.56 15.62
C ILE A 148 12.58 4.70 16.66
N PRO A 149 11.46 5.30 17.06
CA PRO A 149 11.47 6.36 18.09
C PRO A 149 12.07 5.81 19.39
N GLY A 150 13.09 6.47 19.93
CA GLY A 150 13.74 6.09 21.19
C GLY A 150 15.02 5.27 21.04
N ILE A 151 15.40 4.81 19.84
CA ILE A 151 16.71 4.25 19.57
C ILE A 151 17.47 5.25 18.72
N GLY A 152 18.31 6.07 19.37
CA GLY A 152 19.18 7.01 18.66
C GLY A 152 20.15 6.28 17.75
N LEU A 153 20.42 6.86 16.57
CA LEU A 153 21.40 6.35 15.58
C LEU A 153 22.73 5.92 16.22
N GLY A 154 23.19 6.63 17.27
CA GLY A 154 24.42 6.31 17.99
C GLY A 154 24.41 5.01 18.78
N LYS A 155 23.23 4.52 19.17
CA LYS A 155 23.13 3.30 19.97
C LYS A 155 23.22 2.03 19.11
N ILE A 156 22.59 2.04 17.94
CA ILE A 156 22.66 0.88 17.00
C ILE A 156 24.06 0.73 16.45
N ILE A 157 24.73 1.83 16.13
CA ILE A 157 26.11 1.82 15.63
C ILE A 157 27.06 1.36 16.74
N LYS A 158 26.82 1.77 17.98
CA LYS A 158 27.67 1.41 19.10
C LYS A 158 27.57 -0.09 19.43
N ASP A 159 26.37 -0.63 19.47
CA ASP A 159 26.15 -2.05 19.75
C ASP A 159 26.70 -2.96 18.63
N HIS A 160 26.74 -2.47 17.39
CA HIS A 160 27.30 -3.22 16.26
C HIS A 160 28.82 -3.12 16.15
N PHE A 161 29.43 -2.02 16.66
CA PHE A 161 30.88 -1.86 16.70
C PHE A 161 31.51 -2.54 17.90
N ASP A 162 30.80 -2.68 19.02
CA ASP A 162 31.31 -3.36 20.21
C ASP A 162 31.38 -4.88 20.03
N GLU A 163 30.62 -5.45 19.09
CA GLU A 163 30.67 -6.90 18.80
C GLU A 163 31.76 -7.28 17.80
N VAL A 164 32.32 -6.31 17.06
CA VAL A 164 33.44 -6.55 16.11
C VAL A 164 34.80 -6.20 16.71
N GLY A 165 34.84 -5.62 17.91
CA GLY A 165 36.02 -5.03 18.50
C GLY A 165 36.77 -5.83 19.57
N HIS A 166 36.46 -7.09 19.79
CA HIS A 166 37.25 -7.94 20.72
C HIS A 166 37.76 -9.21 20.06
N GLN A 167 38.68 -9.04 19.14
CA GLN A 167 39.78 -9.97 19.02
C GLN A 167 41.02 -9.30 19.61
N GLU A 168 41.19 -9.48 20.91
CA GLU A 168 42.44 -9.17 21.56
C GLU A 168 43.54 -10.06 20.98
N ASP A 169 44.46 -9.41 20.29
CA ASP A 169 45.80 -9.93 20.05
C ASP A 169 46.43 -10.28 21.40
N ASN A 170 46.63 -11.55 21.60
CA ASN A 170 47.44 -12.04 22.67
C ASN A 170 48.91 -12.13 22.19
N PRO A 171 49.80 -11.21 22.58
CA PRO A 171 51.21 -11.36 22.29
C PRO A 171 51.88 -11.99 23.48
N ASN A 172 51.95 -13.29 23.51
CA ASN A 172 53.07 -13.93 24.24
C ASN A 172 53.30 -15.36 23.79
N GLY A 173 54.27 -15.53 23.03
CA GLY A 173 55.56 -16.16 23.13
C GLY A 173 55.57 -17.62 23.57
N SER A 174 56.08 -18.43 22.75
CA SER A 174 57.26 -19.27 23.01
C SER A 174 57.36 -20.38 21.99
N ARG A 175 58.35 -20.26 21.23
CA ARG A 175 59.31 -21.27 20.72
C ARG A 175 59.08 -22.73 21.15
N GLY A 176 59.07 -23.59 20.16
CA GLY A 176 59.29 -25.00 20.30
C GLY A 176 59.19 -25.69 18.93
N GLY A 177 60.29 -25.83 18.27
CA GLY A 177 60.46 -26.54 17.02
C GLY A 177 60.24 -28.03 17.13
N ASN A 178 59.90 -28.64 16.04
CA ASN A 178 60.63 -29.73 15.44
C ASN A 178 59.90 -30.25 14.22
N ASP A 179 60.67 -30.23 13.18
CA ASP A 179 60.70 -31.08 12.02
C ASP A 179 59.83 -32.33 12.05
N HIS A 180 59.10 -32.57 10.98
CA HIS A 180 59.11 -33.77 10.16
C HIS A 180 58.19 -33.66 8.97
N GLN A 181 58.77 -33.53 7.80
CA GLN A 181 58.29 -34.04 6.52
C GLN A 181 59.03 -35.34 6.22
N PRO A 182 58.70 -36.20 5.26
CA PRO A 182 57.56 -36.29 4.37
C PRO A 182 56.92 -37.69 4.31
N GLY A 183 55.82 -37.85 3.63
CA GLY A 183 55.25 -39.15 3.27
C GLY A 183 54.25 -39.02 2.11
N ASN A 184 54.79 -39.38 0.99
CA ASN A 184 54.18 -39.53 -0.32
C ASN A 184 53.16 -40.68 -0.38
N GLN A 185 52.40 -40.75 -1.47
CA GLN A 185 51.62 -41.87 -2.05
C GLN A 185 50.17 -41.97 -1.56
N ASP A 186 49.17 -42.21 -2.35
CA ASP A 186 48.99 -42.62 -3.73
C ASP A 186 47.55 -42.33 -4.10
N ALA A 187 47.30 -41.93 -5.34
CA ALA A 187 46.02 -42.08 -5.98
C ALA A 187 45.85 -43.52 -6.46
N PRO A 188 44.66 -44.04 -6.58
CA PRO A 188 44.31 -44.60 -7.87
C PRO A 188 42.98 -44.11 -8.47
N GLU A 189 43.11 -44.04 -9.74
CA GLU A 189 42.12 -43.85 -10.77
C GLU A 189 41.02 -44.90 -10.81
N VAL A 190 39.98 -44.51 -11.58
CA VAL A 190 39.16 -45.28 -12.53
C VAL A 190 37.91 -45.96 -12.00
N GLY A 191 36.84 -45.54 -12.56
CA GLY A 191 35.55 -46.21 -12.57
C GLY A 191 34.56 -45.54 -13.47
N ASN A 192 34.82 -45.61 -14.75
CA ASN A 192 33.86 -45.34 -15.81
C ASN A 192 32.73 -46.39 -15.78
N SER A 193 31.50 -46.00 -15.87
CA SER A 193 30.44 -46.87 -16.34
C SER A 193 29.38 -46.04 -17.05
N ASP A 194 29.46 -46.10 -18.33
CA ASP A 194 28.40 -45.83 -19.30
C ASP A 194 27.20 -46.72 -19.05
N HIS A 195 26.00 -46.19 -19.16
CA HIS A 195 24.84 -46.83 -19.67
C HIS A 195 23.88 -45.69 -20.13
N GLU A 196 23.88 -45.38 -21.34
CA GLU A 196 23.08 -45.77 -22.52
C GLU A 196 21.62 -45.92 -22.25
N ASN A 197 20.90 -45.04 -22.95
CA ASN A 197 19.77 -45.27 -23.83
C ASN A 197 18.40 -45.56 -23.23
N GLY A 198 17.48 -44.72 -23.63
CA GLY A 198 16.07 -44.92 -23.52
C GLY A 198 15.30 -43.81 -24.23
N ASN A 199 15.50 -43.76 -25.53
CA ASN A 199 14.63 -43.01 -26.46
C ASN A 199 13.30 -43.72 -26.52
N VAL A 200 12.17 -43.07 -26.27
CA VAL A 200 10.86 -43.50 -26.76
C VAL A 200 10.09 -42.27 -27.18
N ASP A 201 9.87 -42.24 -28.43
CA ASP A 201 9.00 -41.57 -29.36
C ASP A 201 7.77 -40.86 -28.79
N ALA A 202 7.57 -39.69 -29.36
CA ALA A 202 6.27 -39.09 -29.56
C ALA A 202 5.48 -39.85 -30.66
N PRO A 203 4.18 -39.83 -30.62
CA PRO A 203 3.49 -39.25 -31.76
C PRO A 203 2.43 -38.24 -31.38
N GLY A 204 2.48 -37.18 -32.06
CA GLY A 204 1.63 -36.32 -32.72
C GLY A 204 0.16 -36.71 -32.87
N ASN A 205 -0.67 -35.74 -32.61
CA ASN A 205 -1.88 -35.49 -33.35
C ASN A 205 -2.36 -34.06 -33.12
N GLU A 206 -2.16 -33.23 -34.06
CA GLU A 206 -3.11 -32.21 -34.50
C GLU A 206 -3.86 -32.83 -35.75
N PRO A 207 -5.00 -32.31 -36.21
CA PRO A 207 -5.73 -31.08 -35.87
C PRO A 207 -7.26 -31.31 -35.70
N GLY A 208 -7.89 -30.36 -35.06
CA GLY A 208 -9.35 -30.29 -35.04
C GLY A 208 -9.84 -28.86 -35.12
N GLU A 209 -9.81 -28.32 -36.30
CA GLU A 209 -10.58 -27.17 -36.73
C GLU A 209 -12.05 -27.53 -36.79
N VAL A 210 -12.88 -26.88 -36.01
CA VAL A 210 -14.29 -26.61 -36.29
C VAL A 210 -14.59 -25.38 -35.41
N GLY A 211 -14.80 -24.22 -35.88
CA GLY A 211 -15.83 -23.86 -36.82
C GLY A 211 -17.01 -23.31 -36.06
N ASN A 212 -17.09 -21.98 -36.06
CA ASN A 212 -18.33 -21.22 -36.12
C ASN A 212 -19.30 -21.28 -34.92
N ALA A 213 -19.51 -20.16 -34.29
CA ALA A 213 -20.75 -19.39 -34.41
C ALA A 213 -20.78 -18.29 -33.34
N LEU A 214 -20.65 -17.10 -33.76
CA LEU A 214 -21.21 -15.94 -33.08
C LEU A 214 -22.71 -15.95 -33.23
N PRO A 215 -23.51 -15.87 -32.21
CA PRO A 215 -24.83 -15.31 -32.33
C PRO A 215 -24.76 -13.78 -32.13
N SER A 216 -24.82 -13.08 -33.23
CA SER A 216 -25.34 -11.73 -33.27
C SER A 216 -26.84 -11.83 -32.95
N ASP A 217 -27.21 -11.34 -31.77
CA ASP A 217 -28.52 -10.78 -31.50
C ASP A 217 -28.48 -10.13 -30.12
N ALA A 218 -27.97 -8.88 -30.10
CA ALA A 218 -28.29 -7.93 -29.07
C ALA A 218 -29.49 -7.11 -29.59
N PRO A 219 -30.58 -7.01 -28.87
CA PRO A 219 -31.66 -6.12 -29.28
C PRO A 219 -31.23 -4.69 -29.13
N ARG A 220 -31.23 -3.97 -30.24
CA ARG A 220 -31.14 -2.51 -30.26
C ARG A 220 -32.32 -1.95 -29.48
N ALA A 221 -32.02 -1.28 -28.38
CA ALA A 221 -33.00 -0.41 -27.73
C ALA A 221 -33.24 0.79 -28.63
N ASP A 222 -34.47 0.91 -29.10
CA ASP A 222 -34.98 2.09 -29.80
C ASP A 222 -34.91 3.29 -28.87
N ILE A 223 -34.10 4.26 -29.23
CA ILE A 223 -34.09 5.57 -28.65
C ILE A 223 -35.35 6.30 -29.17
N LYS A 224 -36.40 6.28 -28.38
CA LYS A 224 -37.50 7.20 -28.60
C LYS A 224 -37.05 8.60 -28.26
N SER A 225 -36.98 9.42 -29.29
CA SER A 225 -36.85 10.87 -29.22
C SER A 225 -37.87 11.46 -28.27
N VAL A 226 -37.38 12.16 -27.26
CA VAL A 226 -38.19 13.00 -26.36
C VAL A 226 -38.58 14.26 -27.14
N PRO A 227 -39.87 14.62 -27.21
CA PRO A 227 -40.24 15.85 -27.85
C PRO A 227 -39.87 17.06 -27.00
N SER A 228 -39.20 17.98 -27.67
CA SER A 228 -38.88 19.31 -27.19
C SER A 228 -40.19 20.07 -26.92
N GLY A 229 -40.56 20.20 -25.65
CA GLY A 229 -41.61 21.07 -25.19
C GLY A 229 -41.00 22.27 -24.49
N ALA A 230 -40.77 23.32 -25.24
CA ALA A 230 -40.54 24.64 -24.71
C ALA A 230 -41.81 25.16 -24.08
N THR A 231 -41.83 25.31 -22.75
CA THR A 231 -42.87 26.05 -22.07
C THR A 231 -42.32 27.44 -21.79
N GLU A 232 -42.90 28.41 -22.51
CA GLU A 232 -42.72 29.83 -22.28
C GLU A 232 -43.07 30.18 -20.83
N LEU A 233 -42.13 30.89 -20.19
CA LEU A 233 -42.41 31.59 -18.95
C LEU A 233 -43.12 32.91 -19.29
N GLU A 234 -44.37 33.03 -18.88
CA GLU A 234 -45.10 34.28 -18.87
C GLU A 234 -44.47 35.28 -17.89
N PRO A 235 -44.35 36.54 -18.30
CA PRO A 235 -43.95 37.62 -17.39
C PRO A 235 -45.20 38.26 -16.79
N GLY A 236 -45.32 38.20 -15.49
CA GLY A 236 -46.36 38.95 -14.83
C GLY A 236 -46.45 38.67 -13.34
N MET A 237 -45.78 39.50 -12.54
CA MET A 237 -46.49 40.16 -11.44
C MET A 237 -45.61 41.24 -10.80
N GLN A 238 -46.10 42.40 -11.00
CA GLN A 238 -45.67 43.65 -10.43
C GLN A 238 -45.85 43.70 -8.91
N SER A 239 -44.83 44.33 -8.34
CA SER A 239 -44.79 45.05 -7.07
C SER A 239 -46.16 45.51 -6.49
N TYR A 240 -46.36 45.28 -5.20
CA TYR A 240 -47.07 46.19 -4.33
C TYR A 240 -46.22 46.50 -3.09
N ILE A 241 -45.78 47.74 -3.08
CA ILE A 241 -45.28 48.48 -1.92
C ILE A 241 -46.50 48.94 -1.15
N LYS A 242 -46.56 48.67 0.10
CA LYS A 242 -47.05 49.61 1.15
C LYS A 242 -46.48 49.16 2.48
#